data_135a7f463f23e724d15686b3093e303f
#
_entry.id   135a7f463f23e724d15686b3093e303f
#
_cell.length_a   1.000
_cell.length_b   1.000
_cell.length_c   1.000
_cell.angle_alpha   90.00
_cell.angle_beta   90.00
_cell.angle_gamma   90.00
#
_symmetry.space_group_name_H-M   'P 1'
#
loop_
_entity.id
_entity.type
_entity.pdbx_description
1 polymer ?
#
loop_
_entity_poly.entity_id
_entity_poly.type
_entity_poly.pdbx_seq_one_letter_code
_entity_poly.pdbx_strand_id
1 'polypeptide(L)'
;MEPNRRRFLFGCGVGVLGAAAGPARVWGESRVRILDGSADLGSPPVMNQVSPDFQRWMRGIRVGQAATRGALQVFWLHAKEPAPPLSVLTLDEARKEGSLLITERADASVPELVVENRAKSHVLLLAGEILVGGKQNRVLREDILLPPLSGPRPIGVYCVEQGRWNQSRKDFDSKGTVAQPSVRQQLLGRASQNRVWDSVAKAAREANPSAPPSPTGSYQAIYDDEKVQAHLKEVERAVPPMHSGAHGAAVFAGGTLSGLDLFHSTSLFTREWPKLLRAHAVEAYRLPPPKDSPDASLAAQIEKILAQAARADGAVRRNAGDGLLFEFQVGSSRGVTLAYDGRIVHTVIL
;
A
#
# COMPACT_ATOMS: atom_id res chain seq x y z
N MET A 1 19.87 51.31 -25.18
CA MET A 1 20.85 51.65 -24.15
C MET A 1 21.12 50.39 -23.32
N GLU A 2 22.11 49.63 -23.73
CA GLU A 2 22.89 48.67 -22.89
C GLU A 2 24.05 49.49 -22.28
N PRO A 3 24.87 49.00 -21.33
CA PRO A 3 25.11 47.63 -20.87
C PRO A 3 25.41 47.55 -19.33
N ASN A 4 25.53 46.36 -18.71
CA ASN A 4 26.82 46.02 -18.10
C ASN A 4 26.88 44.53 -17.61
N ARG A 5 27.82 43.82 -18.26
CA ARG A 5 28.38 42.55 -17.81
C ARG A 5 29.38 42.78 -16.69
N ARG A 6 29.43 41.97 -15.66
CA ARG A 6 30.65 41.69 -14.89
C ARG A 6 30.84 40.18 -14.70
N ARG A 7 31.85 39.67 -15.39
CA ARG A 7 32.53 38.39 -15.15
C ARG A 7 33.38 38.50 -13.88
N PHE A 8 33.45 37.44 -13.10
CA PHE A 8 34.62 37.14 -12.29
C PHE A 8 35.08 35.70 -12.51
N LEU A 9 36.33 35.60 -12.91
CA LEU A 9 37.12 34.38 -13.09
C LEU A 9 38.08 34.24 -11.90
N PHE A 10 38.57 33.01 -11.74
CA PHE A 10 39.81 32.54 -11.12
C PHE A 10 39.75 31.95 -9.72
N GLY A 11 40.21 30.68 -9.69
CA GLY A 11 41.14 30.14 -8.71
C GLY A 11 41.26 28.63 -8.76
N CYS A 12 42.19 28.12 -9.62
CA CYS A 12 42.66 26.72 -9.56
C CYS A 12 43.48 26.46 -8.29
N GLY A 13 43.26 25.30 -7.65
CA GLY A 13 44.16 24.75 -6.65
C GLY A 13 44.20 23.22 -6.80
N VAL A 14 45.27 22.72 -7.42
CA VAL A 14 45.61 21.29 -7.49
C VAL A 14 46.38 20.93 -6.23
N GLY A 15 45.88 19.89 -5.51
CA GLY A 15 46.60 19.27 -4.39
C GLY A 15 46.51 17.75 -4.53
N VAL A 16 47.55 17.12 -5.07
CA VAL A 16 47.79 15.68 -5.08
C VAL A 16 48.40 15.28 -3.78
N LEU A 17 47.81 14.37 -3.02
CA LEU A 17 48.49 13.58 -2.00
C LEU A 17 47.95 12.14 -2.08
N GLY A 18 48.89 11.26 -2.44
CA GLY A 18 48.66 9.82 -2.46
C GLY A 18 48.58 9.24 -1.05
N ALA A 19 47.73 8.25 -0.89
CA ALA A 19 47.74 7.36 0.27
C ALA A 19 47.48 5.93 -0.15
N ALA A 20 48.27 5.05 0.41
CA ALA A 20 48.44 3.64 0.10
C ALA A 20 47.18 2.81 0.29
N ALA A 21 46.99 1.84 -0.60
CA ALA A 21 45.96 0.81 -0.55
C ALA A 21 46.33 -0.28 0.48
N GLY A 22 45.52 -0.42 1.53
CA GLY A 22 45.46 -1.63 2.35
C GLY A 22 44.28 -2.52 1.94
N PRO A 23 44.30 -3.85 2.20
CA PRO A 23 43.31 -4.76 1.70
C PRO A 23 41.94 -4.55 2.36
N ALA A 24 40.92 -4.26 1.55
CA ALA A 24 39.56 -4.14 2.00
C ALA A 24 39.00 -5.52 2.38
N ARG A 25 38.69 -5.71 3.66
CA ARG A 25 37.84 -6.81 4.12
C ARG A 25 36.42 -6.59 3.61
N VAL A 26 35.95 -7.47 2.75
CA VAL A 26 34.57 -7.51 2.29
C VAL A 26 33.73 -8.08 3.44
N TRP A 27 33.07 -7.19 4.19
CA TRP A 27 31.92 -7.54 5.01
C TRP A 27 30.70 -7.22 4.17
N GLY A 28 29.84 -8.23 3.97
CA GLY A 28 28.57 -8.04 3.28
C GLY A 28 27.62 -7.19 4.11
N GLU A 29 27.71 -5.88 3.96
CA GLU A 29 26.75 -4.94 4.52
C GLU A 29 25.53 -4.89 3.60
N SER A 30 24.38 -5.36 4.09
CA SER A 30 23.06 -5.10 3.48
C SER A 30 22.90 -3.60 3.34
N ARG A 31 22.92 -3.10 2.11
CA ARG A 31 22.82 -1.66 1.82
C ARG A 31 21.39 -1.18 2.01
N VAL A 32 21.04 -0.77 3.22
CA VAL A 32 19.82 0.00 3.49
C VAL A 32 20.03 1.43 2.98
N ARG A 33 19.28 1.85 1.98
CA ARG A 33 19.28 3.26 1.54
C ARG A 33 18.24 4.05 2.35
N ILE A 34 18.67 5.14 2.97
CA ILE A 34 17.80 6.11 3.63
C ILE A 34 17.35 7.12 2.58
N LEU A 35 16.05 7.21 2.33
CA LEU A 35 15.44 8.03 1.27
C LEU A 35 14.70 9.23 1.86
N ASP A 36 15.27 9.95 2.80
CA ASP A 36 14.78 11.31 3.11
C ASP A 36 15.77 12.09 3.97
N GLY A 37 15.96 13.35 3.65
CA GLY A 37 16.98 14.23 4.20
C GLY A 37 16.47 15.27 5.20
N SER A 38 15.35 15.06 5.88
CA SER A 38 14.88 16.03 6.86
C SER A 38 14.21 15.41 8.08
N ALA A 39 14.70 15.76 9.23
CA ALA A 39 14.32 15.47 10.60
C ALA A 39 15.00 14.26 11.22
N ASP A 40 15.36 14.43 12.48
CA ASP A 40 15.97 13.47 13.39
C ASP A 40 15.36 12.06 13.23
N LEU A 41 15.98 11.31 12.33
CA LEU A 41 15.63 9.92 12.03
C LEU A 41 16.07 9.12 13.25
N GLY A 42 15.19 8.82 14.16
CA GLY A 42 15.43 8.08 15.41
C GLY A 42 16.59 7.10 15.36
N SER A 43 17.07 6.74 16.50
CA SER A 43 18.34 6.02 16.71
C SER A 43 18.65 5.00 15.61
N PRO A 44 19.80 5.06 14.93
CA PRO A 44 20.22 4.17 13.86
C PRO A 44 19.92 2.66 14.06
N PRO A 45 19.97 2.12 15.30
CA PRO A 45 19.68 0.71 15.55
C PRO A 45 18.27 0.26 15.15
N VAL A 46 17.25 1.12 15.29
CA VAL A 46 15.85 0.76 14.97
C VAL A 46 15.65 0.60 13.46
N MET A 47 16.25 1.48 12.67
CA MET A 47 16.16 1.40 11.20
C MET A 47 16.89 0.17 10.64
N ASN A 48 18.02 -0.21 11.23
CA ASN A 48 18.78 -1.38 10.81
C ASN A 48 18.10 -2.70 11.17
N GLN A 49 17.14 -2.72 12.10
CA GLN A 49 16.44 -3.91 12.56
C GLN A 49 15.24 -4.28 11.68
N VAL A 50 14.66 -3.33 10.94
CA VAL A 50 13.43 -3.58 10.14
C VAL A 50 13.63 -4.68 9.10
N SER A 51 14.72 -4.68 8.35
CA SER A 51 15.00 -5.68 7.33
C SER A 51 15.19 -7.08 7.93
N PRO A 52 15.97 -7.32 8.99
CA PRO A 52 16.07 -8.62 9.66
C PRO A 52 14.73 -9.12 10.21
N ASP A 53 13.90 -8.27 10.81
CA ASP A 53 12.60 -8.65 11.36
C ASP A 53 11.63 -9.02 10.23
N PHE A 54 11.60 -8.25 9.15
CA PHE A 54 10.84 -8.56 7.95
C PHE A 54 11.26 -9.90 7.33
N GLN A 55 12.56 -10.11 7.13
CA GLN A 55 13.07 -11.35 6.56
C GLN A 55 12.75 -12.57 7.43
N ARG A 56 12.81 -12.43 8.76
CA ARG A 56 12.40 -13.47 9.71
C ARG A 56 10.92 -13.78 9.59
N TRP A 57 10.08 -12.73 9.55
CA TRP A 57 8.65 -12.84 9.36
C TRP A 57 8.31 -13.60 8.08
N MET A 58 8.86 -13.17 6.94
CA MET A 58 8.58 -13.80 5.63
C MET A 58 8.98 -15.28 5.57
N ARG A 59 10.08 -15.68 6.23
CA ARG A 59 10.46 -17.09 6.35
C ARG A 59 9.47 -17.94 7.13
N GLY A 60 8.70 -17.31 8.02
CA GLY A 60 7.66 -17.94 8.82
C GLY A 60 6.34 -18.19 8.09
N ILE A 61 6.12 -17.54 6.93
CA ILE A 61 4.85 -17.66 6.20
C ILE A 61 4.74 -18.99 5.48
N ARG A 62 3.54 -19.57 5.52
CA ARG A 62 3.17 -20.82 4.83
C ARG A 62 1.97 -20.58 3.94
N VAL A 63 2.00 -21.20 2.76
CA VAL A 63 0.86 -21.21 1.84
C VAL A 63 -0.12 -22.28 2.31
N GLY A 64 -1.37 -21.89 2.50
CA GLY A 64 -2.47 -22.78 2.89
C GLY A 64 -3.34 -23.18 1.72
N GLN A 65 -4.59 -23.52 2.01
CA GLN A 65 -5.55 -23.94 1.00
C GLN A 65 -5.91 -22.80 0.04
N ALA A 66 -6.30 -23.20 -1.18
CA ALA A 66 -6.82 -22.28 -2.19
C ALA A 66 -8.35 -22.29 -2.22
N ALA A 67 -8.91 -21.16 -2.65
CA ALA A 67 -10.31 -21.01 -3.02
C ALA A 67 -10.37 -20.37 -4.42
N THR A 68 -11.09 -21.01 -5.34
CA THR A 68 -11.19 -20.55 -6.74
C THR A 68 -12.61 -20.15 -7.09
N ARG A 69 -12.78 -18.98 -7.69
CA ARG A 69 -14.03 -18.51 -8.24
C ARG A 69 -13.82 -17.73 -9.53
N GLY A 70 -14.26 -18.29 -10.64
CA GLY A 70 -14.10 -17.68 -11.97
C GLY A 70 -12.62 -17.41 -12.27
N ALA A 71 -12.27 -16.15 -12.50
CA ALA A 71 -10.89 -15.72 -12.72
C ALA A 71 -10.07 -15.54 -11.45
N LEU A 72 -10.69 -15.55 -10.26
CA LEU A 72 -10.01 -15.38 -8.98
C LEU A 72 -9.57 -16.70 -8.38
N GLN A 73 -8.33 -16.75 -7.93
CA GLN A 73 -7.76 -17.83 -7.11
C GLN A 73 -7.12 -17.19 -5.89
N VAL A 74 -7.61 -17.54 -4.70
CA VAL A 74 -7.20 -16.99 -3.40
C VAL A 74 -6.47 -18.06 -2.62
N PHE A 75 -5.24 -17.81 -2.22
CA PHE A 75 -4.43 -18.68 -1.37
C PHE A 75 -4.29 -18.05 0.01
N TRP A 76 -4.73 -18.76 1.05
CA TRP A 76 -4.59 -18.28 2.41
C TRP A 76 -3.15 -18.40 2.89
N LEU A 77 -2.67 -17.38 3.60
CA LEU A 77 -1.30 -17.32 4.10
C LEU A 77 -1.32 -17.35 5.63
N HIS A 78 -0.48 -18.20 6.21
CA HIS A 78 -0.41 -18.43 7.65
C HIS A 78 0.97 -18.11 8.18
N ALA A 79 1.05 -17.36 9.29
CA ALA A 79 2.32 -17.18 10.00
C ALA A 79 2.62 -18.42 10.87
N LYS A 80 3.89 -18.78 10.98
CA LYS A 80 4.35 -19.92 11.77
C LYS A 80 4.14 -19.70 13.27
N GLU A 81 4.35 -18.47 13.73
CA GLU A 81 4.25 -18.10 15.14
C GLU A 81 3.26 -16.93 15.29
N PRO A 82 2.36 -17.00 16.29
CA PRO A 82 1.49 -15.87 16.56
C PRO A 82 2.33 -14.69 17.08
N ALA A 83 2.15 -13.53 16.49
CA ALA A 83 2.77 -12.32 16.98
C ALA A 83 2.05 -11.79 18.24
N PRO A 84 2.74 -11.10 19.15
CA PRO A 84 2.09 -10.46 20.29
C PRO A 84 0.98 -9.51 19.83
N PRO A 85 -0.16 -9.42 20.56
CA PRO A 85 -1.28 -8.57 20.16
C PRO A 85 -0.87 -7.11 19.97
N LEU A 86 -1.37 -6.48 18.94
CA LEU A 86 -1.30 -5.04 18.73
C LEU A 86 -2.73 -4.50 18.66
N SER A 87 -3.08 -3.58 19.57
CA SER A 87 -4.38 -2.93 19.57
C SER A 87 -4.44 -1.89 18.46
N VAL A 88 -5.13 -2.25 17.37
CA VAL A 88 -5.25 -1.42 16.17
C VAL A 88 -6.70 -1.41 15.72
N LEU A 89 -7.24 -0.23 15.47
CA LEU A 89 -8.49 -0.04 14.73
C LEU A 89 -8.17 0.07 13.23
N THR A 90 -9.07 -0.42 12.40
CA THR A 90 -9.05 -0.10 10.97
C THR A 90 -9.58 1.32 10.73
N LEU A 91 -9.34 1.87 9.55
CA LEU A 91 -9.92 3.15 9.13
C LEU A 91 -11.45 3.13 9.29
N ASP A 92 -12.10 2.06 8.82
CA ASP A 92 -13.56 1.93 8.83
C ASP A 92 -14.12 1.88 10.26
N GLU A 93 -13.46 1.15 11.17
CA GLU A 93 -13.85 1.09 12.59
C GLU A 93 -13.72 2.46 13.26
N ALA A 94 -12.56 3.13 13.09
CA ALA A 94 -12.31 4.42 13.70
C ALA A 94 -13.24 5.52 13.14
N ARG A 95 -13.62 5.45 11.86
CA ARG A 95 -14.64 6.35 11.28
C ARG A 95 -16.03 6.06 11.83
N LYS A 96 -16.41 4.79 11.94
CA LYS A 96 -17.70 4.36 12.51
C LYS A 96 -17.85 4.80 13.97
N GLU A 97 -16.77 4.74 14.74
CA GLU A 97 -16.75 5.19 16.15
C GLU A 97 -16.68 6.73 16.28
N GLY A 98 -16.44 7.45 15.19
CA GLY A 98 -16.24 8.91 15.21
C GLY A 98 -14.91 9.32 15.85
N SER A 99 -13.98 8.39 16.01
CA SER A 99 -12.67 8.61 16.63
C SER A 99 -11.56 9.01 15.63
N LEU A 100 -11.82 8.95 14.33
CA LEU A 100 -10.92 9.40 13.27
C LEU A 100 -11.54 10.57 12.51
N LEU A 101 -10.87 11.73 12.51
CA LEU A 101 -11.24 12.88 11.69
C LEU A 101 -10.28 12.98 10.50
N ILE A 102 -10.85 13.17 9.28
CA ILE A 102 -10.08 13.37 8.06
C ILE A 102 -10.64 14.62 7.34
N THR A 103 -9.80 15.62 7.11
CA THR A 103 -10.20 16.90 6.53
C THR A 103 -9.21 17.37 5.46
N GLU A 104 -9.63 18.30 4.63
CA GLU A 104 -8.70 19.06 3.79
C GLU A 104 -7.82 19.97 4.64
N ARG A 105 -6.64 20.29 4.15
CA ARG A 105 -5.83 21.39 4.70
C ARG A 105 -6.53 22.73 4.48
N ALA A 106 -6.24 23.70 5.34
CA ALA A 106 -6.80 25.05 5.23
C ALA A 106 -6.46 25.70 3.88
N ASP A 107 -5.30 25.43 3.31
CA ASP A 107 -4.82 25.87 2.00
C ASP A 107 -5.26 24.97 0.83
N ALA A 108 -6.09 23.96 1.10
CA ALA A 108 -6.63 23.00 0.12
C ALA A 108 -5.58 22.40 -0.84
N SER A 109 -4.46 21.95 -0.30
CA SER A 109 -3.40 21.29 -1.08
C SER A 109 -3.86 19.93 -1.61
N VAL A 110 -3.72 19.69 -2.92
CA VAL A 110 -4.16 18.43 -3.56
C VAL A 110 -3.45 17.18 -3.02
N PRO A 111 -2.13 17.18 -2.77
CA PRO A 111 -1.41 15.97 -2.40
C PRO A 111 -1.53 15.59 -0.93
N GLU A 112 -2.22 16.37 -0.11
CA GLU A 112 -2.27 16.15 1.33
C GLU A 112 -3.66 16.34 1.92
N LEU A 113 -4.00 15.51 2.90
CA LEU A 113 -5.10 15.67 3.83
C LEU A 113 -4.56 15.79 5.25
N VAL A 114 -5.41 16.19 6.18
CA VAL A 114 -5.10 16.21 7.62
C VAL A 114 -5.93 15.13 8.30
N VAL A 115 -5.27 14.30 9.10
CA VAL A 115 -5.93 13.27 9.92
C VAL A 115 -5.66 13.52 11.40
N GLU A 116 -6.66 13.21 12.23
CA GLU A 116 -6.58 13.28 13.68
C GLU A 116 -7.16 11.99 14.28
N ASN A 117 -6.34 11.23 15.02
CA ASN A 117 -6.79 10.04 15.74
C ASN A 117 -7.14 10.40 17.19
N ARG A 118 -8.42 10.35 17.54
CA ARG A 118 -8.95 10.58 18.88
C ARG A 118 -9.15 9.29 19.68
N ALA A 119 -8.92 8.14 19.06
CA ALA A 119 -8.98 6.86 19.74
C ALA A 119 -7.78 6.67 20.70
N LYS A 120 -7.97 5.84 21.73
CA LYS A 120 -6.89 5.39 22.64
C LYS A 120 -6.05 4.25 22.05
N SER A 121 -6.38 3.79 20.85
CA SER A 121 -5.68 2.75 20.09
C SER A 121 -5.05 3.35 18.84
N HIS A 122 -4.05 2.68 18.29
CA HIS A 122 -3.57 3.00 16.94
C HIS A 122 -4.68 2.83 15.92
N VAL A 123 -4.63 3.60 14.84
CA VAL A 123 -5.49 3.41 13.66
C VAL A 123 -4.61 3.10 12.45
N LEU A 124 -4.87 1.96 11.81
CA LEU A 124 -4.21 1.60 10.56
C LEU A 124 -4.99 2.17 9.38
N LEU A 125 -4.28 2.91 8.55
CA LEU A 125 -4.74 3.37 7.24
C LEU A 125 -3.94 2.61 6.19
N LEU A 126 -4.61 1.93 5.24
CA LEU A 126 -3.95 1.15 4.19
C LEU A 126 -3.75 1.97 2.91
N ALA A 127 -2.60 1.76 2.26
CA ALA A 127 -2.37 2.25 0.90
C ALA A 127 -3.48 1.77 -0.04
N GLY A 128 -4.09 2.71 -0.74
CA GLY A 128 -5.18 2.41 -1.65
C GLY A 128 -6.59 2.59 -1.08
N GLU A 129 -6.77 2.82 0.21
CA GLU A 129 -8.11 3.14 0.75
C GLU A 129 -8.67 4.43 0.13
N ILE A 130 -9.92 4.34 -0.32
CA ILE A 130 -10.61 5.43 -1.01
C ILE A 130 -11.38 6.26 0.00
N LEU A 131 -11.08 7.55 0.03
CA LEU A 131 -11.70 8.54 0.89
C LEU A 131 -12.66 9.40 0.06
N VAL A 132 -13.93 9.40 0.44
CA VAL A 132 -15.01 10.11 -0.26
C VAL A 132 -15.39 11.37 0.51
N GLY A 133 -15.31 12.52 -0.14
CA GLY A 133 -15.65 13.79 0.51
C GLY A 133 -14.85 14.96 -0.05
N GLY A 134 -14.74 16.01 0.77
CA GLY A 134 -14.01 17.21 0.43
C GLY A 134 -14.35 17.78 -0.93
N LYS A 135 -13.38 18.42 -1.57
CA LYS A 135 -13.51 18.96 -2.94
C LYS A 135 -13.39 17.87 -4.01
N GLN A 136 -12.71 16.78 -3.71
CA GLN A 136 -12.51 15.63 -4.60
C GLN A 136 -12.26 14.39 -3.76
N ASN A 137 -12.65 13.21 -4.25
CA ASN A 137 -12.29 11.95 -3.62
C ASN A 137 -10.76 11.74 -3.68
N ARG A 138 -10.24 11.08 -2.66
CA ARG A 138 -8.81 10.80 -2.49
C ARG A 138 -8.56 9.31 -2.34
N VAL A 139 -7.32 8.92 -2.58
CA VAL A 139 -6.80 7.59 -2.24
C VAL A 139 -5.53 7.74 -1.42
N LEU A 140 -5.40 6.94 -0.37
CA LEU A 140 -4.22 6.93 0.49
C LEU A 140 -3.00 6.43 -0.29
N ARG A 141 -1.90 7.16 -0.18
CA ARG A 141 -0.66 6.88 -0.92
C ARG A 141 0.13 5.71 -0.33
N GLU A 142 0.06 5.54 0.99
CA GLU A 142 0.91 4.60 1.74
C GLU A 142 0.22 4.14 3.01
N ASP A 143 0.70 3.03 3.58
CA ASP A 143 0.25 2.57 4.89
C ASP A 143 0.70 3.54 5.98
N ILE A 144 -0.20 3.85 6.91
CA ILE A 144 0.06 4.75 8.04
C ILE A 144 -0.51 4.15 9.31
N LEU A 145 0.30 4.03 10.36
CA LEU A 145 -0.14 3.63 11.70
C LEU A 145 -0.24 4.90 12.56
N LEU A 146 -1.44 5.47 12.65
CA LEU A 146 -1.65 6.68 13.43
C LEU A 146 -1.54 6.40 14.92
N PRO A 147 -0.71 7.14 15.69
CA PRO A 147 -0.62 6.98 17.13
C PRO A 147 -1.95 7.23 17.85
N PRO A 148 -2.15 6.62 19.02
CA PRO A 148 -3.27 6.95 19.88
C PRO A 148 -3.30 8.44 20.23
N LEU A 149 -4.49 9.04 20.25
CA LEU A 149 -4.70 10.43 20.63
C LEU A 149 -3.78 11.40 19.89
N SER A 150 -3.42 11.09 18.65
CA SER A 150 -2.58 11.98 17.84
C SER A 150 -3.36 13.20 17.40
N GLY A 151 -2.77 14.37 17.56
CA GLY A 151 -3.28 15.61 16.99
C GLY A 151 -3.26 15.60 15.45
N PRO A 152 -3.68 16.70 14.81
CA PRO A 152 -3.73 16.82 13.36
C PRO A 152 -2.36 16.55 12.71
N ARG A 153 -2.33 15.64 11.72
CA ARG A 153 -1.13 15.25 10.97
C ARG A 153 -1.39 15.30 9.47
N PRO A 154 -0.50 15.87 8.66
CA PRO A 154 -0.61 15.79 7.21
C PRO A 154 -0.30 14.38 6.73
N ILE A 155 -1.12 13.86 5.81
CA ILE A 155 -0.92 12.56 5.15
C ILE A 155 -0.93 12.72 3.64
N GLY A 156 -0.11 11.92 2.95
CA GLY A 156 -0.03 11.94 1.49
C GLY A 156 -1.19 11.18 0.85
N VAL A 157 -1.80 11.80 -0.16
CA VAL A 157 -2.90 11.22 -0.94
C VAL A 157 -2.73 11.52 -2.42
N TYR A 158 -3.51 10.81 -3.26
CA TYR A 158 -3.74 11.18 -4.66
C TYR A 158 -5.21 11.53 -4.87
N CYS A 159 -5.46 12.43 -5.83
CA CYS A 159 -6.80 12.69 -6.32
C CYS A 159 -7.26 11.53 -7.21
N VAL A 160 -8.49 11.05 -6.98
CA VAL A 160 -9.14 10.00 -7.80
C VAL A 160 -10.53 10.43 -8.31
N GLU A 161 -10.71 11.74 -8.48
CA GLU A 161 -11.91 12.34 -9.04
C GLU A 161 -11.55 13.65 -9.77
N GLN A 162 -11.05 13.52 -11.00
CA GLN A 162 -10.41 14.62 -11.73
C GLN A 162 -11.35 15.78 -12.04
N GLY A 163 -12.62 15.50 -12.35
CA GLY A 163 -13.59 16.49 -12.83
C GLY A 163 -14.37 17.24 -11.76
N ARG A 164 -14.15 17.00 -10.46
CA ARG A 164 -14.83 17.70 -9.38
C ARG A 164 -13.86 18.59 -8.59
N TRP A 165 -14.26 19.84 -8.40
CA TRP A 165 -13.54 20.79 -7.53
C TRP A 165 -14.53 21.59 -6.65
N ASN A 166 -15.66 20.96 -6.31
CA ASN A 166 -16.67 21.53 -5.44
C ASN A 166 -16.75 20.74 -4.15
N GLN A 167 -16.79 21.43 -3.03
CA GLN A 167 -16.88 20.80 -1.72
C GLN A 167 -18.24 20.09 -1.55
N SER A 168 -18.21 18.75 -1.52
CA SER A 168 -19.40 17.94 -1.25
C SER A 168 -19.66 17.78 0.25
N ARG A 169 -18.59 17.71 1.05
CA ARG A 169 -18.58 17.61 2.53
C ARG A 169 -17.36 18.33 3.08
N LYS A 170 -17.38 18.68 4.37
CA LYS A 170 -16.20 19.26 5.05
C LYS A 170 -15.14 18.23 5.39
N ASP A 171 -15.57 17.02 5.65
CA ASP A 171 -14.72 15.87 6.03
C ASP A 171 -14.73 14.79 4.95
N PHE A 172 -13.85 13.82 5.12
CA PHE A 172 -13.80 12.61 4.31
C PHE A 172 -14.32 11.42 5.10
N ASP A 173 -14.92 10.49 4.37
CA ASP A 173 -15.43 9.24 4.91
C ASP A 173 -14.92 8.05 4.12
N SER A 174 -14.96 6.86 4.71
CA SER A 174 -14.71 5.60 4.03
C SER A 174 -16.02 4.97 3.59
N LYS A 175 -16.02 4.32 2.43
CA LYS A 175 -17.09 3.41 1.99
C LYS A 175 -16.67 1.93 2.07
N GLY A 176 -15.60 1.62 2.81
CA GLY A 176 -15.06 0.27 2.89
C GLY A 176 -14.52 -0.19 1.53
N THR A 177 -13.86 0.70 0.78
CA THR A 177 -13.32 0.43 -0.54
C THR A 177 -11.81 0.72 -0.57
N VAL A 178 -11.09 -0.18 -1.24
CA VAL A 178 -9.66 -0.07 -1.52
C VAL A 178 -9.46 -0.12 -3.03
N ALA A 179 -8.53 0.64 -3.54
CA ALA A 179 -8.16 0.63 -4.94
C ALA A 179 -7.73 -0.77 -5.39
N GLN A 180 -8.16 -1.18 -6.58
CA GLN A 180 -7.76 -2.45 -7.17
C GLN A 180 -6.23 -2.54 -7.34
N PRO A 181 -5.64 -3.75 -7.35
CA PRO A 181 -4.20 -3.97 -7.36
C PRO A 181 -3.43 -3.19 -8.42
N SER A 182 -3.92 -3.11 -9.66
CA SER A 182 -3.27 -2.35 -10.73
C SER A 182 -3.15 -0.85 -10.43
N VAL A 183 -4.12 -0.27 -9.71
CA VAL A 183 -4.05 1.12 -9.24
C VAL A 183 -3.14 1.22 -8.01
N ARG A 184 -3.27 0.32 -7.02
CA ARG A 184 -2.37 0.27 -5.84
C ARG A 184 -0.90 0.19 -6.24
N GLN A 185 -0.56 -0.55 -7.31
CA GLN A 185 0.79 -0.63 -7.84
C GLN A 185 1.35 0.75 -8.25
N GLN A 186 0.52 1.63 -8.84
CA GLN A 186 0.93 3.00 -9.14
C GLN A 186 1.20 3.82 -7.87
N LEU A 187 0.39 3.63 -6.82
CA LEU A 187 0.56 4.31 -5.54
C LEU A 187 1.87 3.89 -4.87
N LEU A 188 2.13 2.59 -4.75
CA LEU A 188 3.37 2.06 -4.19
C LEU A 188 4.59 2.47 -5.02
N GLY A 189 4.42 2.60 -6.34
CA GLY A 189 5.44 3.11 -7.25
C GLY A 189 5.68 4.62 -7.15
N ARG A 190 4.92 5.33 -6.33
CA ARG A 190 4.93 6.80 -6.24
C ARG A 190 4.80 7.47 -7.59
N ALA A 191 3.89 6.96 -8.40
CA ALA A 191 3.62 7.49 -9.72
C ALA A 191 3.19 8.97 -9.66
N SER A 192 3.30 9.68 -10.76
CA SER A 192 2.75 11.02 -10.86
C SER A 192 1.21 11.00 -10.76
N GLN A 193 0.60 12.12 -10.36
CA GLN A 193 -0.85 12.26 -10.29
C GLN A 193 -1.52 11.87 -11.63
N ASN A 194 -0.93 12.25 -12.76
CA ASN A 194 -1.45 11.91 -14.09
C ASN A 194 -1.49 10.40 -14.33
N ARG A 195 -0.44 9.67 -13.97
CA ARG A 195 -0.43 8.21 -14.08
C ARG A 195 -1.47 7.53 -13.20
N VAL A 196 -1.75 8.09 -12.03
CA VAL A 196 -2.84 7.59 -11.18
C VAL A 196 -4.19 7.82 -11.87
N TRP A 197 -4.44 9.00 -12.44
CA TRP A 197 -5.65 9.27 -13.22
C TRP A 197 -5.79 8.34 -14.42
N ASP A 198 -4.71 8.10 -15.17
CA ASP A 198 -4.70 7.18 -16.30
C ASP A 198 -5.06 5.75 -15.87
N SER A 199 -4.54 5.30 -14.73
CA SER A 199 -4.85 3.97 -14.19
C SER A 199 -6.29 3.86 -13.72
N VAL A 200 -6.83 4.90 -13.08
CA VAL A 200 -8.26 4.98 -12.69
C VAL A 200 -9.17 4.98 -13.91
N ALA A 201 -8.83 5.77 -14.94
CA ALA A 201 -9.60 5.80 -16.19
C ALA A 201 -9.54 4.46 -16.95
N LYS A 202 -8.39 3.77 -16.92
CA LYS A 202 -8.26 2.40 -17.45
C LYS A 202 -9.15 1.45 -16.69
N ALA A 203 -9.08 1.43 -15.37
CA ALA A 203 -9.90 0.60 -14.50
C ALA A 203 -11.41 0.79 -14.75
N ALA A 204 -11.86 2.03 -14.90
CA ALA A 204 -13.26 2.34 -15.20
C ALA A 204 -13.70 1.76 -16.54
N ARG A 205 -12.88 1.87 -17.58
CA ARG A 205 -13.19 1.28 -18.91
C ARG A 205 -13.21 -0.25 -18.87
N GLU A 206 -12.32 -0.87 -18.11
CA GLU A 206 -12.27 -2.33 -17.97
C GLU A 206 -13.45 -2.86 -17.16
N ALA A 207 -13.86 -2.16 -16.12
CA ALA A 207 -15.01 -2.53 -15.30
C ALA A 207 -16.34 -2.42 -16.08
N ASN A 208 -16.56 -1.34 -16.80
CA ASN A 208 -17.81 -1.16 -17.58
C ASN A 208 -17.57 -0.38 -18.90
N PRO A 209 -17.14 -1.08 -19.97
CA PRO A 209 -16.86 -0.43 -21.27
C PRO A 209 -18.06 0.25 -21.92
N SER A 210 -19.27 -0.18 -21.55
CA SER A 210 -20.54 0.33 -22.12
C SER A 210 -21.15 1.46 -21.29
N ALA A 211 -20.63 1.73 -20.09
CA ALA A 211 -21.10 2.85 -19.29
C ALA A 211 -20.55 4.18 -19.82
N PRO A 212 -21.35 5.24 -19.79
CA PRO A 212 -20.81 6.56 -20.01
C PRO A 212 -19.73 6.84 -18.93
N PRO A 213 -18.66 7.56 -19.28
CA PRO A 213 -17.67 7.97 -18.29
C PRO A 213 -18.36 8.68 -17.11
N SER A 214 -17.89 8.43 -15.89
CA SER A 214 -18.37 9.20 -14.74
C SER A 214 -18.21 10.70 -15.03
N PRO A 215 -19.22 11.54 -14.81
CA PRO A 215 -19.15 12.98 -15.10
C PRO A 215 -17.98 13.68 -14.43
N THR A 216 -17.52 13.16 -13.29
CA THR A 216 -16.39 13.71 -12.52
C THR A 216 -15.14 12.83 -12.60
N GLY A 217 -15.19 11.69 -13.30
CA GLY A 217 -14.10 10.72 -13.31
C GLY A 217 -13.84 10.10 -11.93
N SER A 218 -14.87 9.98 -11.10
CA SER A 218 -14.75 9.42 -9.75
C SER A 218 -14.41 7.93 -9.80
N TYR A 219 -13.31 7.55 -9.12
CA TYR A 219 -12.93 6.15 -8.97
C TYR A 219 -13.98 5.34 -8.17
N GLN A 220 -14.60 5.97 -7.17
CA GLN A 220 -15.67 5.34 -6.39
C GLN A 220 -16.85 4.91 -7.27
N ALA A 221 -17.09 5.57 -8.41
CA ALA A 221 -18.17 5.20 -9.33
C ALA A 221 -18.04 3.77 -9.88
N ILE A 222 -16.83 3.21 -9.95
CA ILE A 222 -16.62 1.81 -10.32
C ILE A 222 -17.28 0.89 -9.29
N TYR A 223 -17.08 1.17 -8.02
CA TYR A 223 -17.64 0.41 -6.92
C TYR A 223 -19.14 0.65 -6.72
N ASP A 224 -19.66 1.79 -7.16
CA ASP A 224 -21.08 2.14 -7.09
C ASP A 224 -21.87 1.62 -8.30
N ASP A 225 -21.22 1.09 -9.37
CA ASP A 225 -21.86 0.52 -10.54
C ASP A 225 -22.66 -0.76 -10.18
N GLU A 226 -23.91 -0.85 -10.60
CA GLU A 226 -24.81 -1.95 -10.23
C GLU A 226 -24.30 -3.34 -10.69
N LYS A 227 -23.69 -3.42 -11.87
CA LYS A 227 -23.16 -4.68 -12.40
C LYS A 227 -21.91 -5.11 -11.64
N VAL A 228 -21.05 -4.16 -11.32
CA VAL A 228 -19.87 -4.41 -10.46
C VAL A 228 -20.34 -4.84 -9.07
N GLN A 229 -21.31 -4.18 -8.47
CA GLN A 229 -21.87 -4.55 -7.17
C GLN A 229 -22.50 -5.96 -7.18
N ALA A 230 -23.20 -6.34 -8.25
CA ALA A 230 -23.74 -7.69 -8.38
C ALA A 230 -22.61 -8.74 -8.41
N HIS A 231 -21.55 -8.48 -9.17
CA HIS A 231 -20.37 -9.34 -9.22
C HIS A 231 -19.66 -9.43 -7.85
N LEU A 232 -19.46 -8.31 -7.17
CA LEU A 232 -18.84 -8.30 -5.85
C LEU A 232 -19.61 -9.16 -4.84
N LYS A 233 -20.95 -9.03 -4.81
CA LYS A 233 -21.81 -9.87 -3.96
C LYS A 233 -21.70 -11.36 -4.31
N GLU A 234 -21.55 -11.69 -5.58
CA GLU A 234 -21.35 -13.07 -6.03
C GLU A 234 -20.01 -13.62 -5.55
N VAL A 235 -18.94 -12.84 -5.69
CA VAL A 235 -17.59 -13.23 -5.22
C VAL A 235 -17.58 -13.38 -3.70
N GLU A 236 -18.13 -12.43 -2.96
CA GLU A 236 -18.22 -12.48 -1.49
C GLU A 236 -18.96 -13.72 -0.97
N ARG A 237 -19.99 -14.21 -1.69
CA ARG A 237 -20.70 -15.43 -1.35
C ARG A 237 -19.93 -16.70 -1.72
N ALA A 238 -19.16 -16.65 -2.77
CA ALA A 238 -18.51 -17.81 -3.37
C ALA A 238 -17.10 -18.07 -2.83
N VAL A 239 -16.37 -17.02 -2.48
CA VAL A 239 -15.11 -17.17 -1.74
C VAL A 239 -15.46 -17.50 -0.30
N PRO A 240 -15.09 -18.70 0.19
CA PRO A 240 -15.46 -19.11 1.54
C PRO A 240 -14.93 -18.10 2.57
N PRO A 241 -15.57 -18.07 3.75
CA PRO A 241 -15.04 -17.31 4.87
C PRO A 241 -13.56 -17.63 5.04
N MET A 242 -12.79 -16.61 5.37
CA MET A 242 -11.36 -16.74 5.57
C MET A 242 -11.02 -17.97 6.42
N HIS A 243 -10.05 -18.76 5.95
CA HIS A 243 -9.61 -19.95 6.71
C HIS A 243 -9.11 -19.54 8.09
N SER A 244 -9.57 -20.26 9.13
CA SER A 244 -9.19 -20.00 10.51
C SER A 244 -7.65 -19.93 10.66
N GLY A 245 -7.16 -18.87 11.28
CA GLY A 245 -5.72 -18.65 11.51
C GLY A 245 -4.95 -18.05 10.33
N ALA A 246 -5.60 -17.64 9.23
CA ALA A 246 -4.91 -16.93 8.17
C ALA A 246 -4.50 -15.51 8.60
N HIS A 247 -3.30 -15.11 8.18
CA HIS A 247 -2.73 -13.77 8.41
C HIS A 247 -2.75 -12.92 7.15
N GLY A 248 -3.13 -13.50 6.01
CA GLY A 248 -3.16 -12.83 4.74
C GLY A 248 -3.63 -13.71 3.61
N ALA A 249 -3.56 -13.17 2.40
CA ALA A 249 -3.87 -13.88 1.18
C ALA A 249 -2.93 -13.47 0.04
N ALA A 250 -2.63 -14.43 -0.84
CA ALA A 250 -2.12 -14.18 -2.18
C ALA A 250 -3.25 -14.44 -3.17
N VAL A 251 -3.48 -13.50 -4.07
CA VAL A 251 -4.61 -13.55 -5.00
C VAL A 251 -4.09 -13.50 -6.44
N PHE A 252 -4.59 -14.43 -7.26
CA PHE A 252 -4.39 -14.41 -8.71
C PHE A 252 -5.69 -13.99 -9.41
N ALA A 253 -5.55 -13.22 -10.48
CA ALA A 253 -6.62 -12.83 -11.36
C ALA A 253 -6.27 -13.26 -12.79
N GLY A 254 -7.07 -14.13 -13.40
CA GLY A 254 -6.79 -14.68 -14.73
C GLY A 254 -5.47 -15.47 -14.82
N GLY A 255 -5.03 -16.08 -13.71
CA GLY A 255 -3.76 -16.84 -13.64
C GLY A 255 -2.51 -15.99 -13.40
N THR A 256 -2.63 -14.68 -13.25
CA THR A 256 -1.52 -13.76 -12.94
C THR A 256 -1.64 -13.28 -11.51
N LEU A 257 -0.51 -13.16 -10.78
CA LEU A 257 -0.52 -12.61 -9.43
C LEU A 257 -1.12 -11.20 -9.44
N SER A 258 -2.25 -11.04 -8.79
CA SER A 258 -2.93 -9.77 -8.58
C SER A 258 -2.34 -9.02 -7.38
N GLY A 259 -2.00 -9.74 -6.31
CA GLY A 259 -1.33 -9.17 -5.15
C GLY A 259 -1.26 -10.14 -3.98
N LEU A 260 -0.48 -9.74 -2.98
CA LEU A 260 -0.32 -10.44 -1.72
C LEU A 260 -0.38 -9.42 -0.60
N ASP A 261 -1.27 -9.63 0.37
CA ASP A 261 -1.38 -8.82 1.59
C ASP A 261 -1.22 -9.73 2.82
N LEU A 262 -0.35 -9.33 3.76
CA LEU A 262 -0.07 -10.03 5.02
C LEU A 262 -0.19 -9.06 6.19
N PHE A 263 -0.85 -9.49 7.25
CA PHE A 263 -1.10 -8.68 8.45
C PHE A 263 -0.47 -9.28 9.70
N HIS A 264 -0.18 -8.41 10.66
CA HIS A 264 0.34 -8.77 11.97
C HIS A 264 -0.44 -9.90 12.66
N SER A 265 -1.76 -9.91 12.52
CA SER A 265 -2.63 -10.86 13.19
C SER A 265 -3.81 -11.27 12.31
N THR A 266 -4.30 -12.48 12.57
CA THR A 266 -5.53 -12.99 11.96
C THR A 266 -6.72 -12.04 12.19
N SER A 267 -6.85 -11.48 13.39
CA SER A 267 -7.93 -10.54 13.71
C SER A 267 -7.89 -9.29 12.83
N LEU A 268 -6.71 -8.70 12.61
CA LEU A 268 -6.58 -7.53 11.74
C LEU A 268 -6.87 -7.90 10.29
N PHE A 269 -6.32 -9.03 9.81
CA PHE A 269 -6.61 -9.51 8.46
C PHE A 269 -8.11 -9.76 8.24
N THR A 270 -8.81 -10.38 9.20
CA THR A 270 -10.26 -10.63 9.09
C THR A 270 -11.07 -9.35 8.88
N ARG A 271 -10.66 -8.25 9.51
CA ARG A 271 -11.36 -6.97 9.42
C ARG A 271 -11.05 -6.23 8.10
N GLU A 272 -9.85 -6.43 7.54
CA GLU A 272 -9.39 -5.80 6.30
C GLU A 272 -9.77 -6.60 5.04
N TRP A 273 -9.86 -7.92 5.16
CA TRP A 273 -10.06 -8.82 4.03
C TRP A 273 -11.28 -8.53 3.17
N PRO A 274 -12.47 -8.19 3.70
CA PRO A 274 -13.63 -7.95 2.85
C PRO A 274 -13.39 -6.86 1.79
N LYS A 275 -12.75 -5.75 2.15
CA LYS A 275 -12.46 -4.68 1.20
C LYS A 275 -11.33 -5.04 0.22
N LEU A 276 -10.32 -5.81 0.68
CA LEU A 276 -9.26 -6.32 -0.19
C LEU A 276 -9.81 -7.33 -1.19
N LEU A 277 -10.68 -8.26 -0.77
CA LEU A 277 -11.36 -9.20 -1.67
C LEU A 277 -12.12 -8.46 -2.76
N ARG A 278 -12.88 -7.42 -2.40
CA ARG A 278 -13.62 -6.58 -3.36
C ARG A 278 -12.69 -5.90 -4.36
N ALA A 279 -11.54 -5.39 -3.92
CA ALA A 279 -10.55 -4.79 -4.80
C ALA A 279 -9.99 -5.79 -5.82
N HIS A 280 -9.67 -7.01 -5.39
CA HIS A 280 -9.24 -8.09 -6.28
C HIS A 280 -10.38 -8.57 -7.19
N ALA A 281 -11.62 -8.58 -6.70
CA ALA A 281 -12.78 -8.94 -7.52
C ALA A 281 -13.06 -7.92 -8.64
N VAL A 282 -12.86 -6.63 -8.39
CA VAL A 282 -12.90 -5.60 -9.43
C VAL A 282 -11.78 -5.80 -10.45
N GLU A 283 -10.56 -6.12 -10.01
CA GLU A 283 -9.44 -6.44 -10.91
C GLU A 283 -9.74 -7.64 -11.81
N ALA A 284 -10.38 -8.68 -11.26
CA ALA A 284 -10.72 -9.90 -11.98
C ALA A 284 -12.03 -9.79 -12.79
N TYR A 285 -12.79 -8.73 -12.61
CA TYR A 285 -14.06 -8.54 -13.27
C TYR A 285 -13.89 -8.58 -14.78
N ARG A 286 -14.51 -9.46 -15.52
CA ARG A 286 -14.37 -9.68 -16.96
C ARG A 286 -13.11 -10.41 -17.43
N LEU A 287 -12.20 -10.76 -16.55
CA LEU A 287 -11.14 -11.68 -16.95
C LEU A 287 -11.71 -13.08 -17.15
N PRO A 288 -11.28 -13.81 -18.18
CA PRO A 288 -11.64 -15.21 -18.33
C PRO A 288 -11.02 -16.05 -17.21
N PRO A 289 -11.66 -17.16 -16.81
CA PRO A 289 -10.99 -18.16 -15.97
C PRO A 289 -9.70 -18.62 -16.64
N PRO A 290 -8.62 -18.86 -15.88
CA PRO A 290 -7.36 -19.34 -16.44
C PRO A 290 -7.55 -20.73 -17.03
N LYS A 291 -6.99 -20.98 -18.24
CA LYS A 291 -7.18 -22.25 -18.94
C LYS A 291 -6.45 -23.40 -18.28
N ASP A 292 -5.25 -23.14 -17.75
CA ASP A 292 -4.37 -24.15 -17.13
C ASP A 292 -3.52 -23.49 -16.03
N SER A 293 -4.10 -23.34 -14.86
CA SER A 293 -3.37 -22.80 -13.70
C SER A 293 -3.68 -23.68 -12.48
N PRO A 294 -3.06 -24.89 -12.41
CA PRO A 294 -3.27 -25.78 -11.26
C PRO A 294 -2.79 -25.10 -9.99
N ASP A 295 -3.58 -25.24 -8.91
CA ASP A 295 -3.30 -24.63 -7.61
C ASP A 295 -1.87 -24.93 -7.12
N ALA A 296 -1.35 -26.12 -7.39
CA ALA A 296 0.03 -26.49 -7.04
C ALA A 296 1.09 -25.62 -7.72
N SER A 297 0.88 -25.23 -8.99
CA SER A 297 1.80 -24.35 -9.72
C SER A 297 1.77 -22.92 -9.17
N LEU A 298 0.59 -22.42 -8.85
CA LEU A 298 0.42 -21.08 -8.25
C LEU A 298 0.94 -21.04 -6.81
N ALA A 299 0.72 -22.10 -6.03
CA ALA A 299 1.30 -22.22 -4.69
C ALA A 299 2.83 -22.17 -4.74
N ALA A 300 3.46 -22.91 -5.67
CA ALA A 300 4.92 -22.87 -5.87
C ALA A 300 5.42 -21.46 -6.26
N GLN A 301 4.64 -20.74 -7.07
CA GLN A 301 4.96 -19.36 -7.41
C GLN A 301 4.90 -18.45 -6.17
N ILE A 302 3.90 -18.61 -5.31
CA ILE A 302 3.80 -17.86 -4.03
C ILE A 302 5.00 -18.20 -3.14
N GLU A 303 5.35 -19.46 -2.96
CA GLU A 303 6.51 -19.89 -2.16
C GLU A 303 7.81 -19.27 -2.67
N LYS A 304 7.99 -19.19 -3.99
CA LYS A 304 9.13 -18.51 -4.60
C LYS A 304 9.15 -17.01 -4.27
N ILE A 305 8.01 -16.34 -4.35
CA ILE A 305 7.88 -14.92 -3.98
C ILE A 305 8.22 -14.70 -2.51
N LEU A 306 7.68 -15.52 -1.61
CA LEU A 306 7.96 -15.48 -0.17
C LEU A 306 9.46 -15.70 0.12
N ALA A 307 10.07 -16.68 -0.53
CA ALA A 307 11.50 -16.97 -0.40
C ALA A 307 12.40 -15.83 -0.91
N GLN A 308 11.99 -15.15 -1.98
CA GLN A 308 12.68 -13.97 -2.49
C GLN A 308 12.52 -12.78 -1.54
N ALA A 309 11.30 -12.52 -1.07
CA ALA A 309 11.01 -11.46 -0.10
C ALA A 309 11.80 -11.66 1.20
N ALA A 310 11.93 -12.92 1.68
CA ALA A 310 12.71 -13.26 2.86
C ALA A 310 14.23 -12.99 2.72
N ARG A 311 14.70 -12.57 1.55
CA ARG A 311 16.08 -12.19 1.25
C ARG A 311 16.20 -10.81 0.63
N ALA A 312 15.07 -10.11 0.50
CA ALA A 312 15.05 -8.82 -0.18
C ALA A 312 15.81 -7.76 0.64
N ASP A 313 16.60 -6.99 -0.08
CA ASP A 313 17.14 -5.72 0.39
C ASP A 313 16.20 -4.60 -0.03
N GLY A 314 16.21 -3.50 0.72
CA GLY A 314 15.31 -2.40 0.46
C GLY A 314 15.70 -1.10 1.14
N ALA A 315 14.82 -0.12 1.04
CA ALA A 315 14.98 1.18 1.66
C ALA A 315 13.99 1.34 2.81
N VAL A 316 14.47 1.89 3.92
CA VAL A 316 13.65 2.21 5.09
C VAL A 316 13.38 3.70 5.13
N ARG A 317 12.13 4.08 5.42
CA ARG A 317 11.75 5.48 5.60
C ARG A 317 10.63 5.65 6.64
N ARG A 318 10.47 6.86 7.12
CA ARG A 318 9.34 7.27 7.96
C ARG A 318 8.17 7.81 7.12
N ASN A 319 7.00 7.86 7.74
CA ASN A 319 5.83 8.58 7.23
C ASN A 319 5.16 9.40 8.36
N ALA A 320 3.93 9.80 8.16
CA ALA A 320 3.18 10.62 9.13
C ALA A 320 2.75 9.86 10.40
N GLY A 321 2.83 8.51 10.39
CA GLY A 321 2.45 7.64 11.51
C GLY A 321 3.64 7.16 12.34
N ASP A 322 3.34 6.24 13.25
CA ASP A 322 4.34 5.44 13.96
C ASP A 322 4.90 4.34 13.07
N GLY A 323 6.11 3.89 13.41
CA GLY A 323 6.79 2.83 12.68
C GLY A 323 7.57 3.30 11.46
N LEU A 324 7.97 2.34 10.66
CA LEU A 324 8.83 2.52 9.50
C LEU A 324 8.25 1.76 8.31
N LEU A 325 8.39 2.33 7.12
CA LEU A 325 8.10 1.66 5.87
C LEU A 325 9.40 1.10 5.29
N PHE A 326 9.37 -0.19 4.94
CA PHE A 326 10.44 -0.88 4.24
C PHE A 326 9.98 -1.19 2.81
N GLU A 327 10.61 -0.58 1.83
CA GLU A 327 10.31 -0.72 0.40
C GLU A 327 11.32 -1.66 -0.24
N PHE A 328 10.86 -2.68 -0.95
CA PHE A 328 11.69 -3.72 -1.55
C PHE A 328 11.16 -4.21 -2.90
N GLN A 329 11.96 -5.00 -3.61
CA GLN A 329 11.59 -5.61 -4.88
C GLN A 329 11.64 -7.14 -4.78
N VAL A 330 10.68 -7.79 -5.43
CA VAL A 330 10.61 -9.25 -5.59
C VAL A 330 10.34 -9.57 -7.05
N GLY A 331 11.37 -9.88 -7.82
CA GLY A 331 11.24 -10.01 -9.27
C GLY A 331 10.75 -8.69 -9.90
N SER A 332 9.64 -8.75 -10.62
CA SER A 332 8.99 -7.57 -11.20
C SER A 332 8.03 -6.85 -10.23
N SER A 333 7.69 -7.49 -9.10
CA SER A 333 6.75 -6.97 -8.11
C SER A 333 7.43 -6.03 -7.13
N ARG A 334 6.71 -5.00 -6.70
CA ARG A 334 7.12 -4.09 -5.63
C ARG A 334 6.47 -4.51 -4.33
N GLY A 335 7.25 -4.54 -3.26
CA GLY A 335 6.77 -4.79 -1.91
C GLY A 335 6.94 -3.56 -1.01
N VAL A 336 6.01 -3.36 -0.09
CA VAL A 336 6.11 -2.39 0.99
C VAL A 336 5.65 -3.06 2.29
N THR A 337 6.40 -2.84 3.35
CA THR A 337 6.08 -3.34 4.68
C THR A 337 6.03 -2.17 5.66
N LEU A 338 4.98 -2.10 6.46
CA LEU A 338 4.90 -1.25 7.63
C LEU A 338 5.34 -2.06 8.85
N ALA A 339 6.41 -1.62 9.51
CA ALA A 339 6.95 -2.22 10.73
C ALA A 339 6.83 -1.25 11.90
N TYR A 340 6.44 -1.75 13.07
CA TYR A 340 6.33 -0.98 14.29
C TYR A 340 6.70 -1.82 15.50
N ASP A 341 7.57 -1.32 16.37
CA ASP A 341 7.98 -1.95 17.62
C ASP A 341 8.38 -3.44 17.44
N GLY A 342 9.29 -3.69 16.48
CA GLY A 342 9.76 -5.04 16.14
C GLY A 342 8.73 -5.97 15.51
N ARG A 343 7.55 -5.47 15.14
CA ARG A 343 6.46 -6.23 14.50
C ARG A 343 6.25 -5.80 13.06
N ILE A 344 5.90 -6.74 12.22
CA ILE A 344 5.40 -6.44 10.87
C ILE A 344 3.89 -6.23 10.97
N VAL A 345 3.44 -4.99 10.80
CA VAL A 345 2.02 -4.61 10.91
C VAL A 345 1.25 -5.03 9.66
N HIS A 346 1.78 -4.66 8.50
CA HIS A 346 1.22 -5.01 7.20
C HIS A 346 2.33 -5.12 6.16
N THR A 347 2.20 -6.06 5.26
CA THR A 347 3.05 -6.21 4.06
C THR A 347 2.16 -6.37 2.84
N VAL A 348 2.46 -5.61 1.80
CA VAL A 348 1.84 -5.75 0.48
C VAL A 348 2.90 -6.00 -0.57
N ILE A 349 2.63 -6.93 -1.52
CA ILE A 349 3.44 -7.20 -2.71
C ILE A 349 2.50 -7.16 -3.93
N LEU A 350 2.79 -6.26 -4.90
CA LEU A 350 1.98 -6.03 -6.12
C LEU A 350 2.85 -6.05 -7.38
#